data_664c271770ef29640b2f8a24afbf3331
#
_entry.id   664c271770ef29640b2f8a24afbf3331
#
_cell.length_a   1.000
_cell.length_b   1.000
_cell.length_c   1.000
_cell.angle_alpha   90.00
_cell.angle_beta   90.00
_cell.angle_gamma   90.00
#
_symmetry.space_group_name_H-M   'P 1'
#
loop_
_entity.id
_entity.type
_entity.pdbx_description
1 polymer ?
#
loop_
_entity_poly.entity_id
_entity_poly.type
_entity_poly.pdbx_seq_one_letter_code
_entity_poly.pdbx_strand_id
1 'polypeptide(L)'
;MKKNYDIVYLTNTPSFYKINLCNEVAKQKSLLLVFYGYGDEAVNTLLMDNNAYNFDYTFLWEGNSAKRNKLSCFIKLVKLLKKISYSKLLFSGWFVPEYSVYAFLSPKRKNCMMCESTIYESNISGLRGFIKRAIINRCSTVLPSGTAHKAIFNAIGFKGDIYITGGVGIFHKPERVIDKDKISIEKKYLYVGRLIECKNLRFLIERFNENGKHLTIVGKGELEQELKTLAKDNITFKGFIENNKLPEVYKEHDFFILPSRTEPWGLVVDEAIYWGLPVVVSDRVGCGNEMVITHKTGVSFELDNIDSFNLAINDIEQNYKQYRDNAIAFDFEERDKKQIDCFTNL
;
A
#
# COMPACT_ATOMS: atom_id res chain seq x y z
N MET A 1 -14.06 -9.07 -35.04
CA MET A 1 -12.70 -8.65 -34.65
C MET A 1 -12.48 -8.92 -33.16
N LYS A 2 -11.27 -9.31 -32.74
CA LYS A 2 -10.97 -9.43 -31.30
C LYS A 2 -10.92 -8.05 -30.68
N LYS A 3 -11.51 -7.89 -29.46
CA LYS A 3 -11.36 -6.65 -28.70
C LYS A 3 -9.90 -6.49 -28.32
N ASN A 4 -9.33 -5.28 -28.52
CA ASN A 4 -7.93 -4.99 -28.25
C ASN A 4 -7.77 -4.11 -27.03
N TYR A 5 -6.77 -4.41 -26.18
CA TYR A 5 -6.42 -3.63 -25.00
C TYR A 5 -4.94 -3.28 -25.01
N ASP A 6 -4.60 -2.10 -24.54
CA ASP A 6 -3.20 -1.73 -24.29
C ASP A 6 -2.67 -2.55 -23.11
N ILE A 7 -3.44 -2.63 -22.03
CA ILE A 7 -3.07 -3.33 -20.81
C ILE A 7 -4.20 -4.27 -20.37
N VAL A 8 -3.84 -5.52 -20.09
CA VAL A 8 -4.68 -6.44 -19.31
C VAL A 8 -4.04 -6.60 -17.94
N TYR A 9 -4.75 -6.21 -16.88
CA TYR A 9 -4.25 -6.29 -15.50
C TYR A 9 -4.92 -7.44 -14.75
N LEU A 10 -4.15 -8.50 -14.50
CA LEU A 10 -4.54 -9.66 -13.70
C LEU A 10 -4.31 -9.32 -12.23
N THR A 11 -5.37 -8.98 -11.52
CA THR A 11 -5.27 -8.47 -10.15
C THR A 11 -6.05 -9.32 -9.15
N ASN A 12 -5.93 -8.98 -7.89
CA ASN A 12 -6.58 -9.67 -6.78
C ASN A 12 -8.09 -9.37 -6.75
N THR A 13 -8.60 -9.13 -5.56
CA THR A 13 -9.95 -8.62 -5.33
C THR A 13 -10.00 -7.10 -5.60
N PRO A 14 -11.16 -6.53 -5.89
CA PRO A 14 -11.32 -5.09 -5.98
C PRO A 14 -10.85 -4.39 -4.70
N SER A 15 -10.15 -3.26 -4.86
CA SER A 15 -9.80 -2.36 -3.76
C SER A 15 -9.87 -0.92 -4.26
N PHE A 16 -10.32 0.01 -3.42
CA PHE A 16 -10.59 1.38 -3.82
C PHE A 16 -9.36 2.08 -4.43
N TYR A 17 -8.18 1.88 -3.87
CA TYR A 17 -6.96 2.50 -4.36
C TYR A 17 -6.54 1.97 -5.75
N LYS A 18 -6.73 0.67 -6.03
CA LYS A 18 -6.47 0.09 -7.36
C LYS A 18 -7.47 0.58 -8.39
N ILE A 19 -8.74 0.66 -8.02
CA ILE A 19 -9.80 1.16 -8.90
C ILE A 19 -9.50 2.63 -9.26
N ASN A 20 -9.14 3.45 -8.29
CA ASN A 20 -8.82 4.86 -8.51
C ASN A 20 -7.62 5.03 -9.43
N LEU A 21 -6.52 4.29 -9.19
CA LEU A 21 -5.36 4.28 -10.09
C LEU A 21 -5.74 3.83 -11.50
N CYS A 22 -6.50 2.73 -11.62
CA CYS A 22 -6.89 2.19 -12.93
C CYS A 22 -7.84 3.13 -13.67
N ASN A 23 -8.70 3.88 -12.98
CA ASN A 23 -9.52 4.93 -13.59
C ASN A 23 -8.67 6.05 -14.20
N GLU A 24 -7.58 6.46 -13.53
CA GLU A 24 -6.66 7.46 -14.07
C GLU A 24 -5.87 6.90 -15.28
N VAL A 25 -5.37 5.67 -15.19
CA VAL A 25 -4.70 4.99 -16.32
C VAL A 25 -5.65 4.85 -17.53
N ALA A 26 -6.91 4.54 -17.28
CA ALA A 26 -7.93 4.35 -18.32
C ALA A 26 -8.28 5.62 -19.11
N LYS A 27 -7.91 6.80 -18.61
CA LYS A 27 -8.03 8.06 -19.37
C LYS A 27 -7.07 8.11 -20.58
N GLN A 28 -6.00 7.31 -20.56
CA GLN A 28 -4.93 7.33 -21.56
C GLN A 28 -4.74 5.98 -22.29
N LYS A 29 -5.13 4.86 -21.68
CA LYS A 29 -4.93 3.49 -22.19
C LYS A 29 -6.20 2.67 -22.10
N SER A 30 -6.44 1.86 -23.11
CA SER A 30 -7.52 0.86 -23.06
C SER A 30 -7.12 -0.26 -22.09
N LEU A 31 -7.92 -0.43 -21.02
CA LEU A 31 -7.59 -1.26 -19.87
C LEU A 31 -8.68 -2.32 -19.61
N LEU A 32 -8.25 -3.56 -19.37
CA LEU A 32 -9.09 -4.64 -18.85
C LEU A 32 -8.53 -5.12 -17.52
N LEU A 33 -9.32 -5.02 -16.45
CA LEU A 33 -9.01 -5.66 -15.18
C LEU A 33 -9.65 -7.05 -15.09
N VAL A 34 -8.85 -8.04 -14.68
CA VAL A 34 -9.30 -9.40 -14.44
C VAL A 34 -9.12 -9.72 -12.97
N PHE A 35 -10.21 -9.75 -12.21
CA PHE A 35 -10.21 -10.11 -10.80
C PHE A 35 -10.35 -11.61 -10.63
N TYR A 36 -9.64 -12.22 -9.68
CA TYR A 36 -9.78 -13.65 -9.42
C TYR A 36 -11.00 -13.99 -8.54
N GLY A 37 -11.66 -13.02 -7.95
CA GLY A 37 -12.87 -13.19 -7.15
C GLY A 37 -13.16 -11.96 -6.28
N TYR A 38 -14.18 -12.10 -5.42
CA TYR A 38 -14.51 -11.08 -4.44
C TYR A 38 -13.67 -11.25 -3.17
N GLY A 39 -13.45 -10.15 -2.44
CA GLY A 39 -12.92 -10.17 -1.07
C GLY A 39 -14.00 -10.52 -0.03
N ASP A 40 -13.81 -10.13 1.21
CA ASP A 40 -14.84 -10.24 2.24
C ASP A 40 -16.01 -9.30 1.94
N GLU A 41 -17.24 -9.77 2.19
CA GLU A 41 -18.50 -9.13 1.76
C GLU A 41 -18.65 -7.66 2.18
N ALA A 42 -18.14 -7.30 3.36
CA ALA A 42 -18.25 -5.94 3.90
C ALA A 42 -17.49 -4.86 3.08
N VAL A 43 -16.46 -5.24 2.34
CA VAL A 43 -15.66 -4.32 1.51
C VAL A 43 -16.22 -4.21 0.09
N ASN A 44 -16.93 -5.23 -0.37
CA ASN A 44 -17.32 -5.38 -1.77
C ASN A 44 -18.58 -4.60 -2.16
N THR A 45 -19.52 -4.36 -1.25
CA THR A 45 -20.77 -3.66 -1.53
C THR A 45 -20.56 -2.20 -1.94
N LEU A 46 -19.57 -1.53 -1.34
CA LEU A 46 -19.19 -0.14 -1.68
C LEU A 46 -18.39 -0.03 -2.99
N LEU A 47 -17.78 -1.15 -3.44
CA LEU A 47 -16.94 -1.18 -4.64
C LEU A 47 -17.68 -1.64 -5.89
N MET A 48 -18.95 -2.08 -5.75
CA MET A 48 -19.77 -2.64 -6.82
C MET A 48 -20.68 -1.63 -7.49
N ASP A 49 -20.59 -0.35 -7.15
CA ASP A 49 -21.28 0.70 -7.89
C ASP A 49 -20.73 0.74 -9.31
N ASN A 50 -21.56 0.34 -10.29
CA ASN A 50 -21.18 0.26 -11.70
C ASN A 50 -20.69 1.58 -12.31
N ASN A 51 -20.90 2.70 -11.62
CA ASN A 51 -20.40 4.01 -11.99
C ASN A 51 -18.94 4.27 -11.54
N ALA A 52 -18.35 3.37 -10.77
CA ALA A 52 -17.00 3.54 -10.23
C ALA A 52 -15.87 3.16 -11.21
N TYR A 53 -16.16 2.53 -12.35
CA TYR A 53 -15.16 1.97 -13.25
C TYR A 53 -15.18 2.66 -14.63
N ASN A 54 -14.08 3.30 -14.98
CA ASN A 54 -13.87 3.89 -16.33
C ASN A 54 -13.14 2.93 -17.28
N PHE A 55 -13.07 1.65 -16.93
CA PHE A 55 -12.38 0.59 -17.66
C PHE A 55 -13.22 -0.69 -17.72
N ASP A 56 -12.88 -1.59 -18.64
CA ASP A 56 -13.50 -2.91 -18.69
C ASP A 56 -13.01 -3.79 -17.54
N TYR A 57 -13.89 -4.62 -16.98
CA TYR A 57 -13.50 -5.60 -15.97
C TYR A 57 -14.25 -6.90 -16.08
N THR A 58 -13.70 -7.95 -15.47
CA THR A 58 -14.34 -9.26 -15.37
C THR A 58 -13.83 -10.02 -14.14
N PHE A 59 -14.64 -10.96 -13.67
CA PHE A 59 -14.30 -11.88 -12.59
C PHE A 59 -14.08 -13.29 -13.11
N LEU A 60 -13.00 -13.96 -12.67
CA LEU A 60 -12.77 -15.38 -12.96
C LEU A 60 -13.67 -16.27 -12.07
N TRP A 61 -14.00 -15.78 -10.88
CA TRP A 61 -14.83 -16.44 -9.88
C TRP A 61 -15.88 -15.47 -9.30
N GLU A 62 -17.15 -15.86 -9.40
CA GLU A 62 -18.27 -15.10 -8.84
C GLU A 62 -18.53 -15.56 -7.39
N GLY A 63 -17.78 -15.03 -6.44
CA GLY A 63 -17.88 -15.36 -5.03
C GLY A 63 -16.59 -15.10 -4.25
N ASN A 64 -16.57 -15.53 -2.98
CA ASN A 64 -15.41 -15.37 -2.12
C ASN A 64 -14.17 -16.03 -2.73
N SER A 65 -13.13 -15.25 -2.92
CA SER A 65 -11.88 -15.64 -3.58
C SER A 65 -11.15 -16.79 -2.87
N ALA A 66 -11.31 -16.94 -1.55
CA ALA A 66 -10.72 -18.05 -0.79
C ALA A 66 -11.31 -19.41 -1.14
N LYS A 67 -12.58 -19.43 -1.61
CA LYS A 67 -13.31 -20.66 -1.98
C LYS A 67 -13.22 -20.97 -3.47
N ARG A 68 -12.46 -20.20 -4.28
CA ARG A 68 -12.39 -20.35 -5.72
C ARG A 68 -11.80 -21.70 -6.16
N ASN A 69 -12.33 -22.26 -7.23
CA ASN A 69 -11.71 -23.40 -7.90
C ASN A 69 -10.61 -22.91 -8.84
N LYS A 70 -9.34 -23.09 -8.45
CA LYS A 70 -8.15 -22.58 -9.15
C LYS A 70 -8.05 -23.10 -10.59
N LEU A 71 -8.37 -24.39 -10.84
CA LEU A 71 -8.31 -24.96 -12.19
C LEU A 71 -9.38 -24.36 -13.10
N SER A 72 -10.59 -24.19 -12.60
CA SER A 72 -11.69 -23.55 -13.34
C SER A 72 -11.33 -22.10 -13.67
N CYS A 73 -10.78 -21.35 -12.70
CA CYS A 73 -10.30 -19.98 -12.91
C CYS A 73 -9.19 -19.91 -13.97
N PHE A 74 -8.24 -20.85 -13.94
CA PHE A 74 -7.18 -20.92 -14.95
C PHE A 74 -7.73 -21.19 -16.35
N ILE A 75 -8.67 -22.13 -16.49
CA ILE A 75 -9.32 -22.43 -17.78
C ILE A 75 -10.08 -21.19 -18.30
N LYS A 76 -10.85 -20.52 -17.43
CA LYS A 76 -11.56 -19.27 -17.78
C LYS A 76 -10.56 -18.18 -18.22
N LEU A 77 -9.44 -17.99 -17.51
CA LEU A 77 -8.39 -17.06 -17.86
C LEU A 77 -7.81 -17.33 -19.25
N VAL A 78 -7.43 -18.59 -19.52
CA VAL A 78 -6.89 -18.99 -20.83
C VAL A 78 -7.90 -18.73 -21.96
N LYS A 79 -9.19 -19.07 -21.75
CA LYS A 79 -10.26 -18.81 -22.73
C LYS A 79 -10.47 -17.33 -22.97
N LEU A 80 -10.46 -16.49 -21.91
CA LEU A 80 -10.59 -15.05 -22.01
C LEU A 80 -9.45 -14.45 -22.84
N LEU A 81 -8.19 -14.74 -22.45
CA LEU A 81 -7.01 -14.16 -23.08
C LEU A 81 -6.78 -14.64 -24.52
N LYS A 82 -7.33 -15.81 -24.94
CA LYS A 82 -7.38 -16.24 -26.34
C LYS A 82 -8.41 -15.47 -27.18
N LYS A 83 -9.47 -14.94 -26.59
CA LYS A 83 -10.56 -14.22 -27.29
C LYS A 83 -10.23 -12.75 -27.55
N ILE A 84 -9.28 -12.17 -26.83
CA ILE A 84 -8.86 -10.77 -26.91
C ILE A 84 -7.45 -10.65 -27.49
N SER A 85 -7.03 -9.43 -27.82
CA SER A 85 -5.63 -9.08 -28.04
C SER A 85 -5.19 -8.02 -27.03
N TYR A 86 -3.90 -8.00 -26.70
CA TYR A 86 -3.34 -7.03 -25.75
C TYR A 86 -1.87 -6.77 -26.04
N SER A 87 -1.42 -5.57 -25.68
CA SER A 87 -0.02 -5.18 -25.79
C SER A 87 0.78 -5.64 -24.58
N LYS A 88 0.27 -5.40 -23.37
CA LYS A 88 0.91 -5.78 -22.10
C LYS A 88 -0.04 -6.57 -21.21
N LEU A 89 0.55 -7.49 -20.44
CA LEU A 89 -0.12 -8.32 -19.44
C LEU A 89 0.53 -8.08 -18.09
N LEU A 90 -0.15 -7.38 -17.21
CA LEU A 90 0.33 -7.01 -15.88
C LEU A 90 -0.18 -7.99 -14.83
N PHE A 91 0.72 -8.56 -14.05
CA PHE A 91 0.42 -9.48 -12.96
C PHE A 91 0.54 -8.76 -11.61
N SER A 92 -0.40 -9.00 -10.69
CA SER A 92 -0.34 -8.48 -9.32
C SER A 92 0.57 -9.31 -8.40
N GLY A 93 1.82 -9.55 -8.81
CA GLY A 93 2.77 -10.38 -8.05
C GLY A 93 2.72 -11.86 -8.42
N TRP A 94 3.31 -12.69 -7.56
CA TRP A 94 3.55 -14.14 -7.79
C TRP A 94 2.67 -15.07 -6.95
N PHE A 95 1.75 -14.57 -6.13
CA PHE A 95 0.98 -15.41 -5.18
C PHE A 95 -0.33 -15.94 -5.72
N VAL A 96 -0.75 -15.55 -6.92
CA VAL A 96 -1.93 -16.12 -7.57
C VAL A 96 -1.44 -17.20 -8.55
N PRO A 97 -1.58 -18.50 -8.22
CA PRO A 97 -1.01 -19.58 -9.03
C PRO A 97 -1.51 -19.57 -10.47
N GLU A 98 -2.79 -19.26 -10.68
CA GLU A 98 -3.42 -19.20 -11.99
C GLU A 98 -2.71 -18.17 -12.90
N TYR A 99 -2.36 -17.02 -12.34
CA TYR A 99 -1.64 -15.97 -13.07
C TYR A 99 -0.19 -16.34 -13.28
N SER A 100 0.46 -16.87 -12.23
CA SER A 100 1.86 -17.29 -12.29
C SER A 100 2.12 -18.37 -13.34
N VAL A 101 1.23 -19.36 -13.44
CA VAL A 101 1.30 -20.40 -14.48
C VAL A 101 1.09 -19.78 -15.87
N TYR A 102 0.14 -18.85 -16.01
CA TYR A 102 -0.11 -18.20 -17.30
C TYR A 102 1.09 -17.38 -17.79
N ALA A 103 1.93 -16.85 -16.90
CA ALA A 103 3.16 -16.15 -17.30
C ALA A 103 4.12 -16.99 -18.15
N PHE A 104 4.07 -18.34 -18.02
CA PHE A 104 4.86 -19.25 -18.86
C PHE A 104 4.23 -19.49 -20.23
N LEU A 105 2.93 -19.27 -20.39
CA LEU A 105 2.22 -19.39 -21.66
C LEU A 105 2.22 -18.10 -22.48
N SER A 106 2.41 -16.96 -21.81
CA SER A 106 2.47 -15.65 -22.44
C SER A 106 3.89 -15.29 -22.89
N PRO A 107 4.08 -14.56 -24.01
CA PRO A 107 5.38 -14.06 -24.42
C PRO A 107 6.01 -13.15 -23.38
N LYS A 108 7.26 -13.41 -22.98
CA LYS A 108 7.99 -12.63 -21.95
C LYS A 108 7.91 -11.12 -22.16
N ARG A 109 8.06 -10.65 -23.43
CA ARG A 109 8.03 -9.22 -23.79
C ARG A 109 6.73 -8.49 -23.44
N LYS A 110 5.63 -9.24 -23.28
CA LYS A 110 4.32 -8.71 -22.90
C LYS A 110 4.09 -8.73 -21.39
N ASN A 111 4.80 -9.58 -20.66
CA ASN A 111 4.59 -9.80 -19.25
C ASN A 111 5.24 -8.70 -18.41
N CYS A 112 4.44 -8.07 -17.57
CA CYS A 112 4.85 -7.10 -16.56
C CYS A 112 4.37 -7.57 -15.18
N MET A 113 5.07 -7.21 -14.12
CA MET A 113 4.67 -7.61 -12.77
C MET A 113 4.68 -6.43 -11.80
N MET A 114 3.54 -6.19 -11.17
CA MET A 114 3.43 -5.30 -10.01
C MET A 114 3.98 -6.00 -8.76
N CYS A 115 4.67 -5.28 -7.89
CA CYS A 115 5.17 -5.84 -6.63
C CYS A 115 4.88 -4.89 -5.47
N GLU A 116 3.94 -5.31 -4.62
CA GLU A 116 3.54 -4.63 -3.39
C GLU A 116 4.20 -5.27 -2.15
N SER A 117 4.98 -6.35 -2.29
CA SER A 117 5.69 -7.00 -1.19
C SER A 117 7.10 -6.43 -1.03
N THR A 118 7.55 -6.23 0.21
CA THR A 118 8.90 -5.78 0.52
C THR A 118 9.88 -6.95 0.68
N ILE A 119 11.17 -6.65 0.69
CA ILE A 119 12.24 -7.62 0.97
C ILE A 119 12.13 -8.20 2.39
N TYR A 120 11.55 -7.44 3.33
CA TYR A 120 11.43 -7.83 4.74
C TYR A 120 10.45 -8.99 4.97
N GLU A 121 9.41 -9.12 4.14
CA GLU A 121 8.39 -10.17 4.25
C GLU A 121 8.54 -11.27 3.18
N SER A 122 9.43 -11.07 2.20
CA SER A 122 9.58 -11.96 1.06
C SER A 122 10.68 -12.97 1.26
N ASN A 123 10.32 -14.25 1.39
CA ASN A 123 11.32 -15.31 1.30
C ASN A 123 11.80 -15.47 -0.16
N ILE A 124 13.08 -15.16 -0.40
CA ILE A 124 13.75 -15.24 -1.72
C ILE A 124 14.79 -16.36 -1.80
N SER A 125 14.91 -17.19 -0.77
CA SER A 125 15.84 -18.34 -0.68
C SER A 125 15.12 -19.69 -0.82
N GLY A 126 15.88 -20.76 -0.96
CA GLY A 126 15.40 -22.12 -1.08
C GLY A 126 14.43 -22.34 -2.25
N LEU A 127 13.56 -23.35 -2.14
CA LEU A 127 12.61 -23.71 -3.19
C LEU A 127 11.62 -22.57 -3.50
N ARG A 128 11.16 -21.84 -2.48
CA ARG A 128 10.24 -20.69 -2.65
C ARG A 128 10.92 -19.56 -3.43
N GLY A 129 12.17 -19.26 -3.14
CA GLY A 129 12.95 -18.28 -3.88
C GLY A 129 13.21 -18.70 -5.32
N PHE A 130 13.49 -19.99 -5.57
CA PHE A 130 13.63 -20.53 -6.91
C PHE A 130 12.36 -20.36 -7.75
N ILE A 131 11.19 -20.71 -7.19
CA ILE A 131 9.89 -20.55 -7.87
C ILE A 131 9.63 -19.07 -8.19
N LYS A 132 9.83 -18.18 -7.21
CA LYS A 132 9.69 -16.72 -7.44
C LYS A 132 10.58 -16.25 -8.58
N ARG A 133 11.85 -16.63 -8.56
CA ARG A 133 12.81 -16.28 -9.62
C ARG A 133 12.36 -16.80 -10.99
N ALA A 134 11.86 -18.03 -11.07
CA ALA A 134 11.38 -18.61 -12.30
C ALA A 134 10.19 -17.81 -12.87
N ILE A 135 9.20 -17.42 -12.02
CA ILE A 135 8.04 -16.61 -12.42
C ILE A 135 8.48 -15.21 -12.85
N ILE A 136 9.28 -14.53 -12.05
CA ILE A 136 9.73 -13.15 -12.29
C ILE A 136 10.54 -13.07 -13.59
N ASN A 137 11.36 -14.08 -13.89
CA ASN A 137 12.13 -14.14 -15.15
C ASN A 137 11.26 -14.34 -16.40
N ARG A 138 9.94 -14.61 -16.23
CA ARG A 138 8.96 -14.58 -17.33
C ARG A 138 8.42 -13.18 -17.62
N CYS A 139 8.86 -12.16 -16.87
CA CYS A 139 8.51 -10.76 -17.11
C CYS A 139 9.64 -10.00 -17.83
N SER A 140 9.29 -9.04 -18.66
CA SER A 140 10.22 -8.07 -19.24
C SER A 140 10.39 -6.85 -18.35
N THR A 141 9.33 -6.51 -17.61
CA THR A 141 9.24 -5.29 -16.81
C THR A 141 8.65 -5.60 -15.43
N VAL A 142 9.14 -4.94 -14.41
CA VAL A 142 8.58 -5.03 -13.06
C VAL A 142 8.33 -3.64 -12.48
N LEU A 143 7.25 -3.52 -11.72
CA LEU A 143 6.76 -2.28 -11.11
C LEU A 143 6.74 -2.45 -9.57
N PRO A 144 7.89 -2.36 -8.90
CA PRO A 144 7.93 -2.31 -7.44
C PRO A 144 7.36 -1.00 -6.90
N SER A 145 6.66 -1.05 -5.76
CA SER A 145 6.10 0.14 -5.13
C SER A 145 7.17 1.11 -4.62
N GLY A 146 8.30 0.60 -4.13
CA GLY A 146 9.39 1.42 -3.60
C GLY A 146 10.73 0.68 -3.60
N THR A 147 11.74 1.27 -2.97
CA THR A 147 13.11 0.73 -2.88
C THR A 147 13.18 -0.59 -2.11
N ALA A 148 12.42 -0.74 -1.01
CA ALA A 148 12.33 -1.99 -0.27
C ALA A 148 11.72 -3.13 -1.11
N HIS A 149 10.84 -2.80 -2.05
CA HIS A 149 10.25 -3.74 -3.00
C HIS A 149 11.21 -4.05 -4.15
N LYS A 150 11.91 -3.02 -4.68
CA LYS A 150 12.94 -3.18 -5.71
C LYS A 150 14.08 -4.08 -5.23
N ALA A 151 14.40 -4.08 -3.94
CA ALA A 151 15.45 -4.91 -3.36
C ALA A 151 15.24 -6.41 -3.64
N ILE A 152 13.99 -6.89 -3.75
CA ILE A 152 13.68 -8.28 -4.13
C ILE A 152 14.24 -8.59 -5.53
N PHE A 153 14.00 -7.72 -6.51
CA PHE A 153 14.42 -7.91 -7.88
C PHE A 153 15.95 -7.85 -8.04
N ASN A 154 16.59 -6.95 -7.28
CA ASN A 154 18.04 -6.88 -7.21
C ASN A 154 18.64 -8.20 -6.62
N ALA A 155 18.08 -8.70 -5.51
CA ALA A 155 18.54 -9.90 -4.84
C ALA A 155 18.37 -11.18 -5.67
N ILE A 156 17.36 -11.26 -6.53
CA ILE A 156 17.17 -12.39 -7.46
C ILE A 156 17.91 -12.22 -8.78
N GLY A 157 18.58 -11.07 -9.01
CA GLY A 157 19.33 -10.79 -10.24
C GLY A 157 18.45 -10.56 -11.47
N PHE A 158 17.29 -9.90 -11.32
CA PHE A 158 16.41 -9.56 -12.44
C PHE A 158 17.12 -8.65 -13.46
N LYS A 159 16.91 -8.92 -14.76
CA LYS A 159 17.61 -8.24 -15.86
C LYS A 159 16.68 -7.44 -16.79
N GLY A 160 15.40 -7.34 -16.47
CA GLY A 160 14.44 -6.52 -17.22
C GLY A 160 14.37 -5.10 -16.69
N ASP A 161 13.38 -4.36 -17.20
CA ASP A 161 13.14 -2.96 -16.81
C ASP A 161 12.49 -2.90 -15.40
N ILE A 162 12.90 -1.93 -14.61
CA ILE A 162 12.37 -1.69 -13.24
C ILE A 162 11.89 -0.26 -13.14
N TYR A 163 10.58 -0.07 -12.95
CA TYR A 163 9.96 1.24 -12.73
C TYR A 163 9.36 1.29 -11.32
N ILE A 164 9.90 2.15 -10.44
CA ILE A 164 9.36 2.36 -9.09
C ILE A 164 8.11 3.22 -9.19
N THR A 165 6.96 2.69 -8.72
CA THR A 165 5.66 3.36 -8.86
C THR A 165 5.39 4.43 -7.83
N GLY A 166 6.09 4.44 -6.69
CA GLY A 166 5.83 5.38 -5.59
C GLY A 166 4.56 5.03 -4.79
N GLY A 167 4.21 3.75 -4.74
CA GLY A 167 3.10 3.24 -3.95
C GLY A 167 1.81 3.02 -4.72
N VAL A 168 0.68 3.27 -4.08
CA VAL A 168 -0.67 3.04 -4.62
C VAL A 168 -1.47 4.33 -4.85
N GLY A 169 -0.96 5.47 -4.41
CA GLY A 169 -1.54 6.81 -4.60
C GLY A 169 -2.77 7.10 -3.72
N ILE A 170 -3.08 8.39 -3.59
CA ILE A 170 -4.31 8.90 -2.98
C ILE A 170 -5.03 9.74 -4.04
N PHE A 171 -5.71 9.09 -5.00
CA PHE A 171 -6.25 9.78 -6.18
C PHE A 171 -7.49 10.63 -5.90
N HIS A 172 -8.35 10.25 -4.97
CA HIS A 172 -9.52 11.04 -4.58
C HIS A 172 -9.23 11.75 -3.26
N LYS A 173 -8.44 12.82 -3.36
CA LYS A 173 -8.06 13.64 -2.22
C LYS A 173 -9.18 14.63 -1.91
N PRO A 174 -9.71 14.66 -0.66
CA PRO A 174 -10.57 15.77 -0.26
C PRO A 174 -9.77 17.08 -0.27
N GLU A 175 -10.43 18.18 -0.52
CA GLU A 175 -9.79 19.50 -0.40
C GLU A 175 -9.20 19.65 1.00
N ARG A 176 -7.90 19.98 1.06
CA ARG A 176 -7.21 20.15 2.33
C ARG A 176 -7.08 21.61 2.70
N VAL A 177 -7.62 21.96 3.85
CA VAL A 177 -7.32 23.23 4.51
C VAL A 177 -6.36 22.91 5.65
N ILE A 178 -5.13 23.41 5.56
CA ILE A 178 -4.08 23.21 6.58
C ILE A 178 -3.78 24.57 7.23
N ASP A 179 -3.91 24.63 8.54
CA ASP A 179 -3.39 25.75 9.32
C ASP A 179 -1.84 25.64 9.35
N LYS A 180 -1.19 26.49 8.56
CA LYS A 180 0.29 26.50 8.46
C LYS A 180 0.96 27.00 9.73
N ASP A 181 0.27 27.80 10.51
CA ASP A 181 0.78 28.43 11.74
C ASP A 181 0.44 27.63 13.00
N LYS A 182 -0.17 26.44 12.85
CA LYS A 182 -0.50 25.56 13.98
C LYS A 182 0.75 25.29 14.83
N ILE A 183 0.72 25.74 16.07
CA ILE A 183 1.72 25.45 17.10
C ILE A 183 1.25 24.26 17.93
N SER A 184 2.04 23.20 17.96
CA SER A 184 1.76 22.06 18.80
C SER A 184 2.17 22.34 20.24
N ILE A 185 1.20 22.55 21.12
CA ILE A 185 1.43 22.77 22.55
C ILE A 185 1.46 21.44 23.31
N GLU A 186 0.50 20.54 23.00
CA GLU A 186 0.30 19.29 23.73
C GLU A 186 0.94 18.06 23.11
N LYS A 187 1.44 18.15 21.86
CA LYS A 187 2.13 17.06 21.13
C LYS A 187 1.32 15.76 21.08
N LYS A 188 0.19 15.79 20.37
CA LYS A 188 -0.72 14.65 20.22
C LYS A 188 -0.30 13.71 19.10
N TYR A 189 -0.07 12.45 19.45
CA TYR A 189 0.28 11.40 18.49
C TYR A 189 -0.96 10.62 18.04
N LEU A 190 -0.98 10.23 16.76
CA LEU A 190 -2.05 9.47 16.14
C LEU A 190 -1.51 8.17 15.53
N TYR A 191 -2.19 7.08 15.79
CA TYR A 191 -2.11 5.84 15.06
C TYR A 191 -3.45 5.56 14.37
N VAL A 192 -3.44 5.16 13.10
CA VAL A 192 -4.60 4.69 12.35
C VAL A 192 -4.29 3.35 11.71
N GLY A 193 -5.09 2.33 11.99
CA GLY A 193 -4.90 1.02 11.37
C GLY A 193 -5.57 -0.12 12.12
N ARG A 194 -5.46 -1.34 11.57
CA ARG A 194 -5.98 -2.56 12.23
C ARG A 194 -5.20 -2.86 13.51
N LEU A 195 -5.90 -3.34 14.54
CA LEU A 195 -5.30 -3.71 15.84
C LEU A 195 -4.92 -5.21 15.79
N ILE A 196 -3.86 -5.52 15.05
CA ILE A 196 -3.36 -6.88 14.81
C ILE A 196 -1.85 -6.96 15.06
N GLU A 197 -1.32 -8.18 15.23
CA GLU A 197 0.06 -8.45 15.66
C GLU A 197 1.13 -7.72 14.82
N CYS A 198 1.02 -7.75 13.49
CA CYS A 198 2.02 -7.14 12.62
C CYS A 198 2.10 -5.61 12.73
N LYS A 199 1.15 -4.95 13.42
CA LYS A 199 1.16 -3.50 13.65
C LYS A 199 1.96 -3.08 14.90
N ASN A 200 2.42 -4.03 15.71
CA ASN A 200 3.34 -3.82 16.83
C ASN A 200 2.85 -2.81 17.91
N LEU A 201 1.54 -2.84 18.18
CA LEU A 201 0.91 -1.86 19.08
C LEU A 201 1.25 -2.08 20.54
N ARG A 202 1.61 -3.31 20.97
CA ARG A 202 2.11 -3.54 22.33
C ARG A 202 3.36 -2.71 22.62
N PHE A 203 4.36 -2.80 21.72
CA PHE A 203 5.57 -1.98 21.83
C PHE A 203 5.22 -0.49 21.88
N LEU A 204 4.35 -0.01 21.00
CA LEU A 204 3.95 1.41 20.99
C LEU A 204 3.32 1.85 22.32
N ILE A 205 2.36 1.09 22.83
CA ILE A 205 1.66 1.38 24.07
C ILE A 205 2.62 1.39 25.26
N GLU A 206 3.53 0.41 25.36
CA GLU A 206 4.54 0.37 26.41
C GLU A 206 5.42 1.62 26.39
N ARG A 207 5.89 2.05 25.22
CA ARG A 207 6.72 3.27 25.09
C ARG A 207 5.95 4.53 25.47
N PHE A 208 4.67 4.63 25.09
CA PHE A 208 3.82 5.76 25.47
C PHE A 208 3.41 5.73 26.95
N ASN A 209 3.20 4.57 27.52
CA ASN A 209 3.00 4.40 28.96
C ASN A 209 4.19 4.89 29.81
N GLU A 210 5.42 4.71 29.28
CA GLU A 210 6.65 5.13 29.96
C GLU A 210 6.89 6.63 29.83
N ASN A 211 6.72 7.19 28.63
CA ASN A 211 7.03 8.60 28.38
C ASN A 211 5.86 9.56 28.71
N GLY A 212 4.66 9.04 28.98
CA GLY A 212 3.47 9.80 29.39
C GLY A 212 2.87 10.67 28.27
N LYS A 213 3.33 10.58 27.02
CA LYS A 213 2.83 11.38 25.91
C LYS A 213 1.43 10.94 25.46
N HIS A 214 0.66 11.88 24.90
CA HIS A 214 -0.71 11.59 24.43
C HIS A 214 -0.71 10.81 23.11
N LEU A 215 -1.33 9.63 23.11
CA LEU A 215 -1.52 8.77 21.95
C LEU A 215 -3.00 8.49 21.70
N THR A 216 -3.47 8.76 20.50
CA THR A 216 -4.79 8.33 20.02
C THR A 216 -4.64 7.13 19.08
N ILE A 217 -5.37 6.05 19.36
CA ILE A 217 -5.40 4.84 18.55
C ILE A 217 -6.77 4.73 17.87
N VAL A 218 -6.76 4.73 16.53
CA VAL A 218 -7.95 4.59 15.69
C VAL A 218 -7.89 3.26 14.93
N GLY A 219 -8.96 2.48 15.05
CA GLY A 219 -9.11 1.21 14.35
C GLY A 219 -9.75 0.13 15.21
N LYS A 220 -9.85 -1.07 14.62
CA LYS A 220 -10.36 -2.30 15.28
C LYS A 220 -9.45 -3.48 14.93
N GLY A 221 -9.51 -4.52 15.74
CA GLY A 221 -8.79 -5.78 15.49
C GLY A 221 -8.84 -6.72 16.68
N GLU A 222 -8.31 -7.91 16.48
CA GLU A 222 -8.31 -8.99 17.44
C GLU A 222 -7.61 -8.66 18.77
N LEU A 223 -6.65 -7.71 18.76
CA LEU A 223 -5.89 -7.30 19.94
C LEU A 223 -6.54 -6.17 20.73
N GLU A 224 -7.70 -5.62 20.31
CA GLU A 224 -8.28 -4.41 20.89
C GLU A 224 -8.44 -4.48 22.41
N GLN A 225 -9.00 -5.59 22.93
CA GLN A 225 -9.25 -5.76 24.36
C GLN A 225 -7.96 -5.83 25.18
N GLU A 226 -6.98 -6.57 24.69
CA GLU A 226 -5.66 -6.70 25.30
C GLU A 226 -4.93 -5.34 25.35
N LEU A 227 -4.91 -4.63 24.22
CA LEU A 227 -4.26 -3.33 24.10
C LEU A 227 -4.88 -2.27 25.02
N LYS A 228 -6.22 -2.28 25.18
CA LYS A 228 -6.90 -1.43 26.15
C LYS A 228 -6.53 -1.73 27.59
N THR A 229 -6.30 -3.01 27.92
CA THR A 229 -5.86 -3.40 29.28
C THR A 229 -4.42 -2.96 29.56
N LEU A 230 -3.57 -2.92 28.55
CA LEU A 230 -2.17 -2.50 28.66
C LEU A 230 -2.02 -0.97 28.76
N ALA A 231 -2.93 -0.22 28.18
CA ALA A 231 -2.85 1.23 28.05
C ALA A 231 -3.11 1.96 29.39
N LYS A 232 -2.37 3.05 29.64
CA LYS A 232 -2.63 4.01 30.71
C LYS A 232 -3.50 5.17 30.23
N ASP A 233 -3.81 6.11 31.13
CA ASP A 233 -4.74 7.23 30.91
C ASP A 233 -4.32 8.20 29.79
N ASN A 234 -3.04 8.23 29.44
CA ASN A 234 -2.51 9.04 28.33
C ASN A 234 -2.78 8.45 26.94
N ILE A 235 -3.41 7.26 26.85
CA ILE A 235 -3.70 6.56 25.59
C ILE A 235 -5.21 6.42 25.39
N THR A 236 -5.71 6.95 24.29
CA THR A 236 -7.14 6.97 23.96
C THR A 236 -7.46 6.08 22.75
N PHE A 237 -8.47 5.21 22.88
CA PHE A 237 -8.97 4.39 21.77
C PHE A 237 -10.27 4.98 21.23
N LYS A 238 -10.28 5.40 19.95
CA LYS A 238 -11.48 5.93 19.27
C LYS A 238 -12.28 4.85 18.50
N GLY A 239 -11.79 3.60 18.46
CA GLY A 239 -12.43 2.53 17.69
C GLY A 239 -12.30 2.76 16.17
N PHE A 240 -13.14 2.10 15.39
CA PHE A 240 -13.17 2.27 13.93
C PHE A 240 -13.83 3.61 13.55
N ILE A 241 -13.17 4.35 12.70
CA ILE A 241 -13.67 5.60 12.12
C ILE A 241 -13.74 5.42 10.59
N GLU A 242 -14.85 5.80 9.99
CA GLU A 242 -15.05 5.76 8.54
C GLU A 242 -14.06 6.69 7.83
N ASN A 243 -13.60 6.29 6.62
CA ASN A 243 -12.56 7.02 5.89
C ASN A 243 -12.92 8.50 5.62
N ASN A 244 -14.21 8.81 5.40
CA ASN A 244 -14.68 10.18 5.18
C ASN A 244 -14.61 11.08 6.42
N LYS A 245 -14.46 10.49 7.62
CA LYS A 245 -14.31 11.19 8.91
C LYS A 245 -12.87 11.26 9.40
N LEU A 246 -11.95 10.48 8.81
CA LEU A 246 -10.54 10.48 9.18
C LEU A 246 -9.85 11.85 8.97
N PRO A 247 -10.20 12.67 7.97
CA PRO A 247 -9.61 14.00 7.81
C PRO A 247 -9.63 14.84 9.08
N GLU A 248 -10.75 14.86 9.83
CA GLU A 248 -10.87 15.63 11.07
C GLU A 248 -9.97 15.07 12.17
N VAL A 249 -9.81 13.73 12.20
CA VAL A 249 -8.92 13.09 13.17
C VAL A 249 -7.46 13.46 12.88
N TYR A 250 -7.02 13.45 11.61
CA TYR A 250 -5.66 13.89 11.26
C TYR A 250 -5.43 15.36 11.66
N LYS A 251 -6.38 16.26 11.41
CA LYS A 251 -6.26 17.69 11.74
C LYS A 251 -6.14 17.97 13.25
N GLU A 252 -6.77 17.12 14.10
CA GLU A 252 -6.74 17.25 15.57
C GLU A 252 -5.38 16.86 16.17
N HIS A 253 -4.49 16.19 15.43
CA HIS A 253 -3.22 15.65 15.91
C HIS A 253 -2.02 16.40 15.34
N ASP A 254 -0.84 16.14 15.89
CA ASP A 254 0.40 16.80 15.53
C ASP A 254 1.39 15.86 14.85
N PHE A 255 1.38 14.58 15.24
CA PHE A 255 2.27 13.56 14.73
C PHE A 255 1.49 12.30 14.38
N PHE A 256 1.95 11.60 13.36
CA PHE A 256 1.46 10.27 13.02
C PHE A 256 2.53 9.23 13.32
N ILE A 257 2.15 8.06 13.84
CA ILE A 257 3.11 6.99 14.17
C ILE A 257 2.66 5.64 13.66
N LEU A 258 3.57 4.91 12.99
CA LEU A 258 3.32 3.56 12.45
C LEU A 258 4.48 2.60 12.80
N PRO A 259 4.39 1.86 13.92
CA PRO A 259 5.48 1.02 14.42
C PRO A 259 5.48 -0.40 13.84
N SER A 260 4.89 -0.62 12.69
CA SER A 260 4.60 -1.95 12.13
C SER A 260 5.84 -2.82 12.00
N ARG A 261 5.73 -4.12 12.36
CA ARG A 261 6.73 -5.18 12.07
C ARG A 261 6.76 -5.55 10.60
N THR A 262 5.61 -5.39 9.95
CA THR A 262 5.44 -5.65 8.52
C THR A 262 4.38 -4.72 7.98
N GLU A 263 4.77 -3.86 7.07
CA GLU A 263 3.87 -2.95 6.36
C GLU A 263 4.31 -2.87 4.90
N PRO A 264 3.57 -3.49 3.98
CA PRO A 264 3.96 -3.48 2.58
C PRO A 264 4.14 -2.08 1.99
N TRP A 265 3.21 -1.16 2.25
CA TRP A 265 3.38 0.25 1.88
C TRP A 265 3.14 1.18 3.08
N GLY A 266 1.92 1.20 3.60
CA GLY A 266 1.51 2.12 4.66
C GLY A 266 0.75 3.32 4.12
N LEU A 267 -0.38 3.10 3.44
CA LEU A 267 -1.22 4.15 2.84
C LEU A 267 -1.63 5.23 3.87
N VAL A 268 -1.80 4.85 5.12
CA VAL A 268 -2.08 5.78 6.23
C VAL A 268 -0.95 6.79 6.49
N VAL A 269 0.29 6.48 6.06
CA VAL A 269 1.43 7.43 6.08
C VAL A 269 1.23 8.48 5.00
N ASP A 270 0.83 8.07 3.79
CA ASP A 270 0.49 9.00 2.71
C ASP A 270 -0.63 9.97 3.16
N GLU A 271 -1.68 9.42 3.82
CA GLU A 271 -2.80 10.21 4.36
C GLU A 271 -2.33 11.19 5.43
N ALA A 272 -1.50 10.76 6.38
CA ALA A 272 -0.96 11.62 7.42
C ALA A 272 -0.13 12.78 6.84
N ILE A 273 0.77 12.49 5.90
CA ILE A 273 1.56 13.51 5.19
C ILE A 273 0.64 14.45 4.39
N TYR A 274 -0.40 13.90 3.75
CA TYR A 274 -1.38 14.72 3.04
C TYR A 274 -2.03 15.76 3.96
N TRP A 275 -2.33 15.39 5.21
CA TRP A 275 -2.88 16.32 6.22
C TRP A 275 -1.80 17.13 6.95
N GLY A 276 -0.55 17.07 6.52
CA GLY A 276 0.56 17.86 7.04
C GLY A 276 1.10 17.37 8.38
N LEU A 277 0.88 16.10 8.75
CA LEU A 277 1.47 15.54 9.97
C LEU A 277 2.88 15.04 9.68
N PRO A 278 3.87 15.45 10.47
CA PRO A 278 5.14 14.73 10.58
C PRO A 278 4.93 13.30 11.02
N VAL A 279 5.69 12.36 10.44
CA VAL A 279 5.46 10.92 10.65
C VAL A 279 6.66 10.22 11.30
N VAL A 280 6.37 9.28 12.20
CA VAL A 280 7.34 8.36 12.80
C VAL A 280 7.01 6.95 12.34
N VAL A 281 7.94 6.28 11.65
CA VAL A 281 7.71 4.94 11.12
C VAL A 281 8.81 3.97 11.58
N SER A 282 8.49 2.68 11.71
CA SER A 282 9.56 1.68 11.84
C SER A 282 10.31 1.52 10.50
N ASP A 283 11.52 1.00 10.54
CA ASP A 283 12.34 0.66 9.37
C ASP A 283 11.75 -0.46 8.50
N ARG A 284 10.60 -1.02 8.92
CA ARG A 284 9.86 -2.08 8.22
C ARG A 284 8.65 -1.58 7.43
N VAL A 285 8.40 -0.27 7.44
CA VAL A 285 7.32 0.35 6.66
C VAL A 285 7.79 0.59 5.23
N GLY A 286 7.08 0.00 4.26
CA GLY A 286 7.50 -0.05 2.86
C GLY A 286 7.63 1.31 2.18
N CYS A 287 6.84 2.31 2.57
CA CYS A 287 6.93 3.68 2.07
C CYS A 287 7.98 4.54 2.81
N GLY A 288 8.63 4.00 3.85
CA GLY A 288 9.49 4.77 4.75
C GLY A 288 10.59 5.55 4.02
N ASN A 289 11.27 4.93 3.07
CA ASN A 289 12.31 5.61 2.30
C ASN A 289 11.73 6.68 1.35
N GLU A 290 10.70 6.33 0.57
CA GLU A 290 10.12 7.20 -0.45
C GLU A 290 9.36 8.37 0.14
N MET A 291 8.54 8.12 1.15
CA MET A 291 7.63 9.14 1.69
C MET A 291 8.24 9.91 2.86
N VAL A 292 9.04 9.24 3.70
CA VAL A 292 9.49 9.81 4.97
C VAL A 292 10.92 10.35 4.87
N ILE A 293 11.89 9.50 4.54
CA ILE A 293 13.32 9.88 4.60
C ILE A 293 13.70 10.80 3.44
N THR A 294 13.36 10.43 2.20
CA THR A 294 13.73 11.20 1.00
C THR A 294 13.16 12.62 1.03
N HIS A 295 11.91 12.75 1.47
CA HIS A 295 11.21 14.05 1.51
C HIS A 295 11.29 14.74 2.87
N LYS A 296 11.98 14.13 3.85
CA LYS A 296 12.13 14.69 5.21
C LYS A 296 10.76 15.10 5.81
N THR A 297 9.76 14.26 5.64
CA THR A 297 8.42 14.46 6.21
C THR A 297 8.29 13.86 7.61
N GLY A 298 9.37 13.24 8.11
CA GLY A 298 9.42 12.59 9.40
C GLY A 298 10.69 11.77 9.58
N VAL A 299 10.64 10.81 10.49
CA VAL A 299 11.77 10.00 10.94
C VAL A 299 11.45 8.51 10.91
N SER A 300 12.50 7.69 10.81
CA SER A 300 12.40 6.23 10.95
C SER A 300 13.18 5.77 12.18
N PHE A 301 12.67 4.73 12.84
CA PHE A 301 13.37 4.05 13.93
C PHE A 301 13.57 2.57 13.63
N GLU A 302 14.61 1.98 14.20
CA GLU A 302 14.89 0.56 14.11
C GLU A 302 13.85 -0.25 14.91
N LEU A 303 13.24 -1.24 14.27
CA LEU A 303 12.20 -2.06 14.89
C LEU A 303 12.66 -2.70 16.19
N ASP A 304 11.81 -2.62 17.24
CA ASP A 304 12.04 -3.16 18.60
C ASP A 304 13.27 -2.57 19.33
N ASN A 305 13.89 -1.51 18.81
CA ASN A 305 14.99 -0.79 19.44
C ASN A 305 14.45 0.44 20.19
N ILE A 306 14.46 0.36 21.52
CA ILE A 306 13.91 1.41 22.41
C ILE A 306 14.69 2.71 22.27
N ASP A 307 16.02 2.66 22.21
CA ASP A 307 16.85 3.86 22.11
C ASP A 307 16.65 4.55 20.77
N SER A 308 16.59 3.78 19.68
CA SER A 308 16.27 4.28 18.35
C SER A 308 14.88 4.95 18.30
N PHE A 309 13.87 4.32 18.95
CA PHE A 309 12.54 4.91 19.09
C PHE A 309 12.57 6.23 19.84
N ASN A 310 13.23 6.30 20.99
CA ASN A 310 13.31 7.50 21.82
C ASN A 310 14.05 8.63 21.09
N LEU A 311 15.11 8.32 20.36
CA LEU A 311 15.82 9.30 19.51
C LEU A 311 14.91 9.84 18.42
N ALA A 312 14.12 8.98 17.76
CA ALA A 312 13.17 9.38 16.73
C ALA A 312 12.06 10.31 17.28
N ILE A 313 11.51 9.98 18.46
CA ILE A 313 10.52 10.83 19.13
C ILE A 313 11.12 12.21 19.50
N ASN A 314 12.33 12.24 20.03
CA ASN A 314 12.99 13.48 20.38
C ASN A 314 13.29 14.34 19.14
N ASP A 315 13.79 13.73 18.07
CA ASP A 315 14.13 14.43 16.82
C ASP A 315 12.88 15.05 16.18
N ILE A 316 11.79 14.26 16.04
CA ILE A 316 10.58 14.77 15.38
C ILE A 316 9.92 15.91 16.19
N GLU A 317 10.03 15.89 17.51
CA GLU A 317 9.50 16.96 18.37
C GLU A 317 10.35 18.22 18.34
N GLN A 318 11.69 18.08 18.34
CA GLN A 318 12.62 19.20 18.26
C GLN A 318 12.55 19.92 16.91
N ASN A 319 12.38 19.14 15.84
CA ASN A 319 12.36 19.63 14.47
C ASN A 319 10.93 19.65 13.87
N TYR A 320 9.89 19.73 14.72
CA TYR A 320 8.47 19.67 14.33
C TYR A 320 8.14 20.57 13.15
N LYS A 321 8.52 21.87 13.23
CA LYS A 321 8.21 22.83 12.18
C LYS A 321 8.80 22.42 10.84
N GLN A 322 10.04 21.96 10.80
CA GLN A 322 10.71 21.55 9.57
C GLN A 322 10.01 20.34 8.93
N TYR A 323 9.72 19.29 9.72
CA TYR A 323 9.05 18.10 9.22
C TYR A 323 7.62 18.39 8.74
N ARG A 324 6.92 19.26 9.47
CA ARG A 324 5.58 19.71 9.10
C ARG A 324 5.58 20.52 7.80
N ASP A 325 6.46 21.49 7.66
CA ASP A 325 6.58 22.31 6.45
C ASP A 325 6.86 21.40 5.22
N ASN A 326 7.73 20.39 5.37
CA ASN A 326 8.01 19.41 4.33
C ASN A 326 6.78 18.53 4.01
N ALA A 327 6.03 18.09 5.01
CA ALA A 327 4.79 17.33 4.81
C ALA A 327 3.73 18.16 4.07
N ILE A 328 3.61 19.46 4.41
CA ILE A 328 2.71 20.39 3.73
C ILE A 328 3.14 20.62 2.28
N ALA A 329 4.44 20.74 2.04
CA ALA A 329 5.00 21.01 0.72
C ALA A 329 5.09 19.77 -0.18
N PHE A 330 4.79 18.56 0.33
CA PHE A 330 4.87 17.34 -0.46
C PHE A 330 3.91 17.37 -1.67
N ASP A 331 4.46 17.20 -2.86
CA ASP A 331 3.72 17.25 -4.12
C ASP A 331 3.10 15.87 -4.44
N PHE A 332 1.86 15.69 -4.00
CA PHE A 332 1.09 14.49 -4.28
C PHE A 332 0.66 14.38 -5.75
N GLU A 333 0.50 15.49 -6.46
CA GLU A 333 0.08 15.47 -7.87
C GLU A 333 1.23 14.98 -8.76
N GLU A 334 2.44 15.48 -8.52
CA GLU A 334 3.64 14.98 -9.21
C GLU A 334 3.88 13.49 -8.92
N ARG A 335 3.73 13.05 -7.66
CA ARG A 335 3.85 11.65 -7.28
C ARG A 335 2.82 10.76 -8.00
N ASP A 336 1.54 11.16 -7.97
CA ASP A 336 0.46 10.42 -8.60
C ASP A 336 0.63 10.37 -10.13
N LYS A 337 1.08 11.47 -10.74
CA LYS A 337 1.43 11.52 -12.16
C LYS A 337 2.56 10.53 -12.50
N LYS A 338 3.65 10.53 -11.75
CA LYS A 338 4.76 9.56 -11.94
C LYS A 338 4.27 8.12 -11.84
N GLN A 339 3.35 7.84 -10.93
CA GLN A 339 2.75 6.52 -10.81
C GLN A 339 1.95 6.15 -12.06
N ILE A 340 1.06 7.03 -12.54
CA ILE A 340 0.28 6.82 -13.76
C ILE A 340 1.21 6.59 -14.95
N ASP A 341 2.28 7.38 -15.08
CA ASP A 341 3.27 7.27 -16.14
C ASP A 341 3.97 5.90 -16.14
N CYS A 342 4.21 5.28 -14.99
CA CYS A 342 4.74 3.91 -14.92
C CYS A 342 3.83 2.87 -15.59
N PHE A 343 2.52 3.08 -15.58
CA PHE A 343 1.57 2.18 -16.23
C PHE A 343 1.34 2.54 -17.71
N THR A 344 1.28 3.82 -18.03
CA THR A 344 0.97 4.28 -19.38
C THR A 344 2.17 4.15 -20.33
N ASN A 345 3.39 4.04 -19.82
CA ASN A 345 4.62 3.81 -20.58
C ASN A 345 5.05 2.33 -20.65
N LEU A 346 4.20 1.40 -20.23
CA LEU A 346 4.45 -0.05 -20.37
C LEU A 346 4.53 -0.50 -21.83
#